data_43cb0b5bd5383df1ebcb604801fd829a
#
_entry.id   43cb0b5bd5383df1ebcb604801fd829a
#
_cell.length_a   1.000
_cell.length_b   1.000
_cell.length_c   1.000
_cell.angle_alpha   90.00
_cell.angle_beta   90.00
_cell.angle_gamma   90.00
#
_symmetry.space_group_name_H-M   'P 1'
#
loop_
_entity.id
_entity.type
_entity.pdbx_description
1 polymer ?
#
loop_
_entity_poly.entity_id
_entity_poly.type
_entity_poly.pdbx_seq_one_letter_code
_entity_poly.pdbx_strand_id
1 'polypeptide(L)'
;YAGLSYLYMGEYQNAIQYLEKFSSDDLLLSNLAKANIGDAYMQLGEYRKAAENYKKAAASKTNDFSTPTFLMKNGLALEKSNDYSGALKVYEQIEQEYPASPEGRDIEKYIERAQLKLKK
;
A
#
# COMPACT_ATOMS: atom_id res chain seq x y z
N TYR A 1 -24.36 1.05 14.89
CA TYR A 1 -23.18 1.25 15.43
C TYR A 1 -22.28 2.35 14.88
N ALA A 2 -22.87 3.49 14.57
CA ALA A 2 -22.13 4.67 14.11
C ALA A 2 -21.11 5.15 15.14
N GLY A 3 -21.45 5.04 16.45
CA GLY A 3 -20.56 5.42 17.53
C GLY A 3 -19.26 4.62 17.56
N LEU A 4 -19.34 3.31 17.30
CA LEU A 4 -18.16 2.45 17.23
C LEU A 4 -17.30 2.80 16.04
N SER A 5 -17.91 3.12 14.89
CA SER A 5 -17.17 3.53 13.71
C SER A 5 -16.35 4.79 13.97
N TYR A 6 -16.93 5.79 14.62
CA TYR A 6 -16.22 7.01 14.96
C TYR A 6 -15.07 6.75 15.94
N LEU A 7 -15.28 5.85 16.90
CA LEU A 7 -14.22 5.49 17.84
C LEU A 7 -13.03 4.86 17.14
N TYR A 8 -13.30 3.91 16.22
CA TYR A 8 -12.23 3.28 15.44
C TYR A 8 -11.50 4.28 14.55
N MET A 9 -12.23 5.19 13.93
CA MET A 9 -11.61 6.24 13.10
C MET A 9 -10.68 7.12 13.92
N GLY A 10 -11.09 7.47 15.15
CA GLY A 10 -10.24 8.23 16.06
C GLY A 10 -8.97 7.48 16.44
N GLU A 11 -9.08 6.18 16.65
CA GLU A 11 -7.92 5.34 16.96
C GLU A 11 -6.95 5.25 15.79
N TYR A 12 -7.45 5.13 14.56
CA TYR A 12 -6.60 5.12 13.37
C TYR A 12 -5.86 6.44 13.18
N GLN A 13 -6.55 7.57 13.41
CA GLN A 13 -5.93 8.89 13.33
C GLN A 13 -4.82 9.03 14.36
N ASN A 14 -5.07 8.60 15.60
CA ASN A 14 -4.09 8.64 16.67
C ASN A 14 -2.89 7.74 16.36
N ALA A 15 -3.15 6.55 15.79
CA ALA A 15 -2.10 5.62 15.39
C ALA A 15 -1.20 6.24 14.32
N ILE A 16 -1.79 6.93 13.35
CA ILE A 16 -1.03 7.61 12.29
C ILE A 16 -0.11 8.66 12.91
N GLN A 17 -0.63 9.50 13.80
CA GLN A 17 0.16 10.55 14.46
C GLN A 17 1.32 9.94 15.26
N TYR A 18 1.03 8.88 15.99
CA TYR A 18 2.05 8.19 16.79
C TYR A 18 3.16 7.62 15.91
N LEU A 19 2.77 6.91 14.84
CA LEU A 19 3.72 6.29 13.93
C LEU A 19 4.58 7.32 13.18
N GLU A 20 4.00 8.46 12.82
CA GLU A 20 4.74 9.52 12.15
C GLU A 20 5.88 10.08 13.00
N LYS A 21 5.71 10.08 14.33
CA LYS A 21 6.76 10.54 15.24
C LYS A 21 7.98 9.62 15.27
N PHE A 22 7.80 8.34 14.96
CA PHE A 22 8.86 7.33 15.06
C PHE A 22 9.45 6.93 13.72
N SER A 23 9.06 7.59 12.64
CA SER A 23 9.42 7.15 11.29
C SER A 23 10.85 7.50 10.86
N SER A 24 11.64 8.19 11.69
CA SER A 24 12.94 8.71 11.26
C SER A 24 14.16 7.97 11.79
N ASP A 25 14.01 7.10 12.80
CA ASP A 25 15.16 6.62 13.54
C ASP A 25 15.76 5.29 13.07
N ASP A 26 14.98 4.47 12.38
CA ASP A 26 15.43 3.16 11.88
C ASP A 26 14.77 2.92 10.53
N LEU A 27 15.58 2.61 9.50
CA LEU A 27 15.07 2.47 8.14
C LEU A 27 14.03 1.36 8.03
N LEU A 28 14.25 0.22 8.65
CA LEU A 28 13.31 -0.89 8.61
C LEU A 28 12.03 -0.57 9.39
N LEU A 29 12.16 -0.02 10.59
CA LEU A 29 11.02 0.42 11.39
C LEU A 29 10.28 1.55 10.70
N SER A 30 11.01 2.46 10.06
CA SER A 30 10.42 3.56 9.32
C SER A 30 9.53 3.04 8.18
N ASN A 31 10.00 2.05 7.43
CA ASN A 31 9.24 1.48 6.33
C ASN A 31 8.01 0.74 6.83
N LEU A 32 8.16 -0.04 7.89
CA LEU A 32 7.05 -0.74 8.50
C LEU A 32 6.02 0.24 9.06
N ALA A 33 6.50 1.31 9.70
CA ALA A 33 5.61 2.36 10.20
C ALA A 33 4.83 3.02 9.07
N LYS A 34 5.48 3.30 7.94
CA LYS A 34 4.81 3.89 6.77
C LYS A 34 3.74 2.95 6.22
N ALA A 35 4.03 1.66 6.15
CA ALA A 35 3.04 0.67 5.71
C ALA A 35 1.86 0.60 6.67
N ASN A 36 2.12 0.67 7.98
CA ASN A 36 1.05 0.67 8.97
C ASN A 36 0.20 1.94 8.89
N ILE A 37 0.82 3.08 8.61
CA ILE A 37 0.10 4.33 8.35
C ILE A 37 -0.80 4.15 7.13
N GLY A 38 -0.27 3.53 6.08
CA GLY A 38 -1.06 3.22 4.88
C GLY A 38 -2.27 2.34 5.21
N ASP A 39 -2.07 1.31 6.04
CA ASP A 39 -3.16 0.43 6.46
C ASP A 39 -4.25 1.21 7.20
N ALA A 40 -3.85 2.15 8.06
CA ALA A 40 -4.81 2.99 8.78
C ALA A 40 -5.60 3.88 7.83
N TYR A 41 -4.95 4.48 6.84
CA TYR A 41 -5.64 5.28 5.83
C TYR A 41 -6.60 4.43 4.99
N MET A 42 -6.24 3.17 4.69
CA MET A 42 -7.15 2.25 3.98
C MET A 42 -8.44 2.05 4.78
N GLN A 43 -8.32 1.89 6.10
CA GLN A 43 -9.48 1.72 6.97
C GLN A 43 -10.34 2.98 7.04
N LEU A 44 -9.70 4.15 6.89
CA LEU A 44 -10.41 5.43 6.86
C LEU A 44 -11.02 5.76 5.50
N GLY A 45 -10.73 4.96 4.47
CA GLY A 45 -11.19 5.25 3.12
C GLY A 45 -10.35 6.28 2.38
N GLU A 46 -9.21 6.66 2.94
CA GLU A 46 -8.29 7.63 2.36
C GLU A 46 -7.28 6.91 1.46
N TYR A 47 -7.76 6.37 0.34
CA TYR A 47 -6.98 5.44 -0.48
C TYR A 47 -5.75 6.08 -1.13
N ARG A 48 -5.83 7.34 -1.53
CA ARG A 48 -4.66 8.02 -2.13
C ARG A 48 -3.55 8.22 -1.11
N LYS A 49 -3.90 8.59 0.11
CA LYS A 49 -2.92 8.74 1.18
C LYS A 49 -2.30 7.41 1.55
N ALA A 50 -3.12 6.34 1.57
CA ALA A 50 -2.63 5.00 1.79
C ALA A 50 -1.62 4.61 0.71
N ALA A 51 -1.95 4.85 -0.55
CA ALA A 51 -1.06 4.53 -1.68
C ALA A 51 0.28 5.27 -1.55
N GLU A 52 0.26 6.53 -1.17
CA GLU A 52 1.49 7.32 -0.99
C GLU A 52 2.37 6.71 0.10
N ASN A 53 1.79 6.31 1.22
CA ASN A 53 2.55 5.72 2.32
C ASN A 53 3.11 4.36 1.96
N TYR A 54 2.35 3.53 1.26
CA TYR A 54 2.85 2.24 0.78
C TYR A 54 3.99 2.43 -0.22
N LYS A 55 3.88 3.43 -1.09
CA LYS A 55 4.93 3.75 -2.06
C LYS A 55 6.22 4.12 -1.33
N LYS A 56 6.11 4.96 -0.31
CA LYS A 56 7.28 5.34 0.50
C LYS A 56 7.88 4.14 1.21
N ALA A 57 7.04 3.25 1.72
CA ALA A 57 7.51 2.03 2.37
C ALA A 57 8.28 1.13 1.41
N ALA A 58 7.82 1.05 0.16
CA ALA A 58 8.46 0.21 -0.86
C ALA A 58 9.70 0.84 -1.46
N ALA A 59 9.84 2.17 -1.42
CA ALA A 59 10.87 2.91 -2.15
C ALA A 59 12.28 2.60 -1.67
N SER A 60 12.45 2.23 -0.42
CA SER A 60 13.79 1.99 0.15
C SER A 60 14.42 0.69 -0.32
N LYS A 61 13.63 -0.26 -0.81
CA LYS A 61 14.11 -1.58 -1.30
C LYS A 61 15.04 -2.28 -0.32
N THR A 62 14.80 -2.07 0.99
CA THR A 62 15.67 -2.61 2.02
C THR A 62 15.55 -4.12 2.21
N ASN A 63 14.50 -4.74 1.65
CA ASN A 63 14.20 -6.15 1.92
C ASN A 63 13.38 -6.75 0.79
N ASP A 64 13.97 -7.70 0.08
CA ASP A 64 13.29 -8.40 -1.02
C ASP A 64 12.07 -9.18 -0.57
N PHE A 65 11.94 -9.43 0.73
CA PHE A 65 10.80 -10.13 1.29
C PHE A 65 9.61 -9.22 1.52
N SER A 66 9.85 -8.02 2.05
CA SER A 66 8.76 -7.09 2.37
C SER A 66 8.44 -6.09 1.26
N THR A 67 9.40 -5.77 0.38
CA THR A 67 9.18 -4.81 -0.69
C THR A 67 8.05 -5.23 -1.63
N PRO A 68 7.97 -6.51 -2.10
CA PRO A 68 6.82 -6.92 -2.94
C PRO A 68 5.48 -6.75 -2.24
N THR A 69 5.43 -7.01 -0.93
CA THR A 69 4.21 -6.82 -0.13
C THR A 69 3.78 -5.37 -0.14
N PHE A 70 4.72 -4.45 0.08
CA PHE A 70 4.42 -3.01 0.08
C PHE A 70 3.99 -2.54 -1.31
N LEU A 71 4.64 -3.02 -2.36
CA LEU A 71 4.25 -2.72 -3.74
C LEU A 71 2.84 -3.21 -4.04
N MET A 72 2.51 -4.42 -3.61
CA MET A 72 1.17 -4.97 -3.81
C MET A 72 0.11 -4.12 -3.12
N LYS A 73 0.36 -3.73 -1.89
CA LYS A 73 -0.55 -2.85 -1.15
C LYS A 73 -0.69 -1.49 -1.83
N ASN A 74 0.40 -0.94 -2.37
CA ASN A 74 0.36 0.29 -3.14
C ASN A 74 -0.56 0.15 -4.35
N GLY A 75 -0.37 -0.92 -5.12
CA GLY A 75 -1.20 -1.17 -6.30
C GLY A 75 -2.68 -1.30 -5.97
N LEU A 76 -3.00 -2.05 -4.90
CA LEU A 76 -4.38 -2.22 -4.48
C LEU A 76 -5.01 -0.90 -4.01
N ALA A 77 -4.25 -0.07 -3.30
CA ALA A 77 -4.73 1.25 -2.88
C ALA A 77 -4.98 2.16 -4.09
N LEU A 78 -4.10 2.09 -5.09
CA LEU A 78 -4.27 2.84 -6.33
C LEU A 78 -5.54 2.41 -7.06
N GLU A 79 -5.82 1.10 -7.13
CA GLU A 79 -7.07 0.61 -7.72
C GLU A 79 -8.28 1.16 -6.96
N LYS A 80 -8.22 1.17 -5.63
CA LYS A 80 -9.31 1.69 -4.80
C LYS A 80 -9.56 3.18 -5.05
N SER A 81 -8.51 3.93 -5.41
CA SER A 81 -8.64 5.33 -5.75
C SER A 81 -8.93 5.56 -7.24
N ASN A 82 -9.19 4.48 -7.99
CA ASN A 82 -9.48 4.49 -9.43
C ASN A 82 -8.29 4.89 -10.31
N ASP A 83 -7.08 4.79 -9.78
CA ASP A 83 -5.86 5.03 -10.56
C ASP A 83 -5.36 3.69 -11.12
N TYR A 84 -6.06 3.20 -12.12
CA TYR A 84 -5.75 1.90 -12.73
C TYR A 84 -4.43 1.91 -13.50
N SER A 85 -4.10 3.04 -14.10
CA SER A 85 -2.82 3.19 -14.80
C SER A 85 -1.65 3.08 -13.83
N GLY A 86 -1.73 3.77 -12.69
CA GLY A 86 -0.71 3.67 -11.66
C GLY A 86 -0.62 2.28 -11.06
N ALA A 87 -1.76 1.66 -10.81
CA ALA A 87 -1.80 0.28 -10.29
C ALA A 87 -1.13 -0.69 -11.26
N LEU A 88 -1.42 -0.56 -12.55
CA LEU A 88 -0.82 -1.42 -13.58
C LEU A 88 0.71 -1.32 -13.58
N LYS A 89 1.23 -0.10 -13.50
CA LYS A 89 2.69 0.10 -13.45
C LYS A 89 3.32 -0.60 -12.26
N VAL A 90 2.68 -0.52 -11.09
CA VAL A 90 3.18 -1.17 -9.87
C VAL A 90 3.13 -2.69 -10.01
N TYR A 91 2.04 -3.22 -10.56
CA TYR A 91 1.92 -4.66 -10.78
C TYR A 91 2.98 -5.17 -11.76
N GLU A 92 3.23 -4.42 -12.84
CA GLU A 92 4.28 -4.77 -13.79
C GLU A 92 5.66 -4.74 -13.15
N GLN A 93 5.89 -3.80 -12.23
CA GLN A 93 7.14 -3.74 -11.48
C GLN A 93 7.32 -5.01 -10.62
N ILE A 94 6.27 -5.47 -9.96
CA ILE A 94 6.32 -6.72 -9.18
C ILE A 94 6.67 -7.90 -10.09
N GLU A 95 6.04 -7.95 -11.25
CA GLU A 95 6.29 -9.02 -12.22
C GLU A 95 7.74 -9.06 -12.67
N GLN A 96 8.33 -7.91 -12.92
CA GLN A 96 9.70 -7.81 -13.43
C GLN A 96 10.75 -7.98 -12.36
N GLU A 97 10.54 -7.38 -11.20
CA GLU A 97 11.56 -7.34 -10.14
C GLU A 97 11.42 -8.47 -9.11
N TYR A 98 10.20 -8.95 -8.89
CA TYR A 98 9.91 -9.93 -7.83
C TYR A 98 9.03 -11.08 -8.31
N PRO A 99 9.38 -11.72 -9.45
CA PRO A 99 8.50 -12.77 -10.01
C PRO A 99 8.39 -14.02 -9.15
N ALA A 100 9.39 -14.28 -8.30
CA ALA A 100 9.39 -15.47 -7.45
C ALA A 100 8.69 -15.25 -6.11
N SER A 101 8.33 -14.00 -5.78
CA SER A 101 7.61 -13.71 -4.55
C SER A 101 6.19 -14.25 -4.63
N PRO A 102 5.52 -14.48 -3.48
CA PRO A 102 4.10 -14.87 -3.50
C PRO A 102 3.24 -13.88 -4.28
N GLU A 103 3.53 -12.58 -4.14
CA GLU A 103 2.85 -11.53 -4.88
C GLU A 103 3.09 -11.66 -6.39
N GLY A 104 4.34 -11.91 -6.79
CA GLY A 104 4.71 -12.05 -8.19
C GLY A 104 4.07 -13.24 -8.87
N ARG A 105 3.86 -14.33 -8.13
CA ARG A 105 3.22 -15.53 -8.67
C ARG A 105 1.77 -15.31 -9.03
N ASP A 106 1.08 -14.41 -8.31
CA ASP A 106 -0.33 -14.13 -8.52
C ASP A 106 -0.58 -12.85 -9.33
N ILE A 107 0.48 -12.16 -9.75
CA ILE A 107 0.37 -10.78 -10.27
C ILE A 107 -0.39 -10.69 -11.59
N GLU A 108 -0.38 -11.74 -12.41
CA GLU A 108 -1.02 -11.70 -13.73
C GLU A 108 -2.51 -11.37 -13.67
N LYS A 109 -3.22 -11.94 -12.69
CA LYS A 109 -4.66 -11.66 -12.56
C LYS A 109 -4.93 -10.19 -12.21
N TYR A 110 -4.03 -9.57 -11.45
CA TYR A 110 -4.16 -8.15 -11.10
C TYR A 110 -3.83 -7.27 -12.29
N ILE A 111 -2.82 -7.64 -13.08
CA ILE A 111 -2.47 -6.93 -14.31
C ILE A 111 -3.65 -6.96 -15.29
N GLU A 112 -4.22 -8.14 -15.50
CA GLU A 112 -5.37 -8.30 -16.40
C GLU A 112 -6.56 -7.47 -15.92
N ARG A 113 -6.83 -7.47 -14.63
CA ARG A 113 -7.93 -6.70 -14.05
C ARG A 113 -7.75 -5.19 -14.29
N ALA A 114 -6.53 -4.69 -14.05
CA ALA A 114 -6.24 -3.27 -14.26
C ALA A 114 -6.34 -2.89 -15.74
N GLN A 115 -5.85 -3.77 -16.63
CA GLN A 115 -5.95 -3.55 -18.08
C GLN A 115 -7.40 -3.48 -18.54
N LEU A 116 -8.25 -4.38 -18.02
CA LEU A 116 -9.68 -4.38 -18.35
C LEU A 116 -10.36 -3.07 -17.92
N LYS A 117 -9.99 -2.56 -16.76
CA LYS A 117 -10.54 -1.30 -16.26
C LYS A 117 -10.12 -0.12 -17.13
N LEU A 118 -8.88 -0.15 -17.65
CA LEU A 118 -8.37 0.92 -18.51
C LEU A 118 -9.04 0.93 -19.89
N LYS A 119 -9.55 -0.22 -20.36
CA LYS A 119 -10.24 -0.31 -21.65
C LYS A 119 -11.67 0.23 -21.60
N LYS A 120 -12.21 0.42 -20.42
CA LYS A 120 -13.53 1.03 -20.27
C LYS A 120 -13.39 2.53 -20.17
#